data_af2a852451a07508e4b34e53bd05e96b
#
_entry.id   af2a852451a07508e4b34e53bd05e96b
#
_cell.length_a   1.000
_cell.length_b   1.000
_cell.length_c   1.000
_cell.angle_alpha   90.00
_cell.angle_beta   90.00
_cell.angle_gamma   90.00
#
_symmetry.space_group_name_H-M   'P 1'
#
loop_
_entity.id
_entity.type
_entity.pdbx_description
1 polymer ?
#
loop_
_entity_poly.entity_id
_entity_poly.type
_entity_poly.pdbx_seq_one_letter_code
_entity_poly.pdbx_strand_id
1 'polypeptide(L)'
;ASDVYKRQSVDGGMSDNARPVLYESDYSVTLANRAPAGEQVLSRVVGKHCESGDVVVRYCYLPADLQAGDILAVPATGAYCYVLGSNYNFLTRPPVIATAEGKPSRMMIRRQREEDMLALDMGSEI
;
A
#
# COMPACT_ATOMS: atom_id res chain seq x y z
N ALA A 1 29.72 2.86 -2.05
CA ALA A 1 28.91 3.73 -1.21
C ALA A 1 27.69 2.95 -0.77
N SER A 2 27.58 2.64 0.50
CA SER A 2 26.38 2.04 1.05
C SER A 2 25.29 3.09 0.99
N ASP A 3 24.23 2.81 0.23
CA ASP A 3 23.06 3.65 0.21
C ASP A 3 22.45 3.65 1.61
N VAL A 4 22.76 4.67 2.38
CA VAL A 4 22.26 4.86 3.74
C VAL A 4 20.85 5.42 3.64
N TYR A 5 19.90 4.61 3.24
CA TYR A 5 18.50 4.96 3.38
C TYR A 5 17.71 3.82 4.05
N LYS A 6 16.68 4.23 4.76
CA LYS A 6 15.83 3.32 5.50
C LYS A 6 14.84 2.63 4.56
N ARG A 7 14.66 1.33 4.70
CA ARG A 7 13.54 0.61 4.10
C ARG A 7 12.41 0.53 5.11
N GLN A 8 11.25 1.04 4.72
CA GLN A 8 10.05 1.00 5.53
C GLN A 8 9.06 0.02 4.91
N SER A 9 8.83 -1.10 5.59
CA SER A 9 7.81 -2.08 5.17
C SER A 9 6.43 -1.62 5.63
N VAL A 10 5.44 -1.84 4.76
CA VAL A 10 4.02 -1.55 5.00
C VAL A 10 3.17 -2.78 4.70
N ASP A 11 1.92 -2.77 5.13
CA ASP A 11 0.94 -3.83 4.91
C ASP A 11 0.24 -3.76 3.53
N GLY A 12 0.55 -2.75 2.72
CA GLY A 12 0.18 -2.64 1.32
C GLY A 12 1.26 -3.17 0.38
N GLY A 13 1.11 -2.93 -0.92
CA GLY A 13 2.13 -3.30 -1.90
C GLY A 13 1.69 -3.13 -3.35
N MET A 14 2.43 -3.74 -4.26
CA MET A 14 2.21 -3.67 -5.70
C MET A 14 0.84 -4.20 -6.15
N SER A 15 0.20 -5.05 -5.37
CA SER A 15 -1.16 -5.52 -5.64
C SER A 15 -2.24 -4.46 -5.38
N ASP A 16 -1.91 -3.42 -4.61
CA ASP A 16 -2.81 -2.31 -4.29
C ASP A 16 -2.56 -1.11 -5.20
N ASN A 17 -1.31 -0.86 -5.55
CA ASN A 17 -0.88 0.15 -6.51
C ASN A 17 0.24 -0.41 -7.39
N ALA A 18 -0.13 -0.90 -8.56
CA ALA A 18 0.80 -1.48 -9.52
C ALA A 18 1.56 -0.43 -10.36
N ARG A 19 1.22 0.85 -10.27
CA ARG A 19 1.77 1.88 -11.16
C ARG A 19 3.26 2.13 -10.99
N PRO A 20 3.84 2.10 -9.78
CA PRO A 20 5.30 2.20 -9.64
C PRO A 20 6.05 1.08 -10.35
N VAL A 21 5.53 -0.16 -10.33
CA VAL A 21 6.20 -1.31 -10.93
C VAL A 21 5.95 -1.40 -12.45
N LEU A 22 4.77 -1.02 -12.92
CA LEU A 22 4.41 -1.11 -14.34
C LEU A 22 4.91 0.09 -15.16
N TYR A 23 4.89 1.27 -14.59
CA TYR A 23 5.11 2.52 -15.32
C TYR A 23 6.20 3.39 -14.72
N GLU A 24 6.91 2.89 -13.72
CA GLU A 24 7.91 3.66 -12.96
C GLU A 24 7.36 4.97 -12.37
N SER A 25 6.04 5.02 -12.13
CA SER A 25 5.36 6.20 -11.57
C SER A 25 5.89 6.52 -10.20
N ASP A 26 6.24 7.77 -9.98
CA ASP A 26 6.66 8.27 -8.68
C ASP A 26 5.45 8.67 -7.84
N TYR A 27 5.49 8.27 -6.58
CA TYR A 27 4.50 8.63 -5.57
C TYR A 27 5.18 9.27 -4.38
N SER A 28 4.47 10.14 -3.71
CA SER A 28 4.85 10.67 -2.41
C SER A 28 4.17 9.90 -1.28
N VAL A 29 4.67 10.07 -0.08
CA VAL A 29 4.11 9.46 1.12
C VAL A 29 4.26 10.41 2.31
N THR A 30 3.30 10.38 3.21
CA THR A 30 3.33 11.17 4.45
C THR A 30 2.85 10.35 5.64
N LEU A 31 3.39 10.66 6.82
CA LEU A 31 2.87 10.14 8.09
C LEU A 31 1.52 10.79 8.36
N ALA A 32 0.47 9.98 8.62
CA ALA A 32 -0.91 10.45 8.62
C ALA A 32 -1.60 10.40 9.98
N ASN A 33 -1.11 9.60 10.93
CA ASN A 33 -1.79 9.39 12.22
C ASN A 33 -1.25 10.26 13.37
N ARG A 34 -0.11 10.91 13.18
CA ARG A 34 0.50 11.79 14.19
C ARG A 34 1.42 12.80 13.54
N ALA A 35 1.79 13.83 14.27
CA ALA A 35 2.84 14.74 13.83
C ALA A 35 4.20 14.01 13.82
N PRO A 36 5.02 14.24 12.79
CA PRO A 36 6.37 13.71 12.77
C PRO A 36 7.22 14.35 13.88
N ALA A 37 8.07 13.57 14.48
CA ALA A 37 9.07 14.04 15.43
C ALA A 37 10.47 13.60 14.96
N GLY A 38 11.47 14.43 15.28
CA GLY A 38 12.86 14.13 14.97
C GLY A 38 13.26 14.42 13.52
N GLU A 39 14.39 13.86 13.16
CA GLU A 39 15.02 14.05 11.86
C GLU A 39 14.27 13.31 10.75
N GLN A 40 14.23 13.91 9.56
CA GLN A 40 13.74 13.26 8.36
C GLN A 40 14.88 12.47 7.71
N VAL A 41 14.65 11.20 7.43
CA VAL A 41 15.64 10.32 6.80
C VAL A 41 15.19 9.88 5.42
N LEU A 42 16.13 9.79 4.48
CA LEU A 42 15.87 9.26 3.16
C LEU A 42 15.43 7.81 3.29
N SER A 43 14.26 7.52 2.75
CA SER A 43 13.58 6.23 2.93
C SER A 43 13.03 5.70 1.61
N ARG A 44 12.78 4.39 1.61
CA ARG A 44 12.03 3.69 0.57
C ARG A 44 10.89 2.95 1.23
N VAL A 45 9.68 3.10 0.72
CA VAL A 45 8.51 2.34 1.18
C VAL A 45 8.38 1.08 0.33
N VAL A 46 8.41 -0.07 0.98
CA VAL A 46 8.33 -1.39 0.34
C VAL A 46 7.10 -2.15 0.84
N GLY A 47 6.53 -2.94 -0.04
CA GLY A 47 5.34 -3.72 0.28
C GLY A 47 5.64 -5.04 0.98
N LYS A 48 4.62 -5.87 1.05
CA LYS A 48 4.61 -7.16 1.76
C LYS A 48 4.73 -8.38 0.84
N HIS A 49 4.88 -8.16 -0.47
CA HIS A 49 4.99 -9.27 -1.42
C HIS A 49 6.39 -9.88 -1.40
N CYS A 50 6.45 -11.18 -1.66
CA CYS A 50 7.71 -11.90 -1.85
C CYS A 50 8.31 -11.58 -3.24
N GLU A 51 8.59 -10.30 -3.46
CA GLU A 51 9.02 -9.73 -4.72
C GLU A 51 9.93 -8.52 -4.50
N SER A 52 11.12 -8.54 -5.09
CA SER A 52 12.09 -7.44 -4.94
C SER A 52 11.62 -6.12 -5.55
N GLY A 53 10.75 -6.20 -6.54
CA GLY A 53 10.12 -5.05 -7.20
C GLY A 53 8.93 -4.44 -6.44
N ASP A 54 8.56 -5.00 -5.29
CA ASP A 54 7.44 -4.49 -4.50
C ASP A 54 7.79 -3.20 -3.76
N VAL A 55 7.91 -2.13 -4.52
CA VAL A 55 8.24 -0.79 -4.05
C VAL A 55 7.04 0.12 -4.26
N VAL A 56 6.51 0.65 -3.17
CA VAL A 56 5.38 1.60 -3.17
C VAL A 56 5.85 3.03 -3.43
N VAL A 57 6.94 3.44 -2.77
CA VAL A 57 7.59 4.73 -2.99
C VAL A 57 9.09 4.53 -3.01
N ARG A 58 9.73 4.93 -4.11
CA ARG A 58 11.16 4.68 -4.32
C ARG A 58 12.06 5.53 -3.43
N TYR A 59 11.75 6.81 -3.34
CA TYR A 59 12.52 7.78 -2.56
C TYR A 59 11.57 8.77 -1.89
N CYS A 60 11.67 8.88 -0.58
CA CYS A 60 10.91 9.83 0.22
C CYS A 60 11.67 10.16 1.49
N TYR A 61 11.29 11.26 2.13
CA TYR A 61 11.78 11.59 3.45
C TYR A 61 10.71 11.26 4.48
N LEU A 62 11.04 10.40 5.43
CA LEU A 62 10.16 9.98 6.51
C LEU A 62 10.84 10.23 7.86
N PRO A 63 10.06 10.44 8.93
CA PRO A 63 10.62 10.61 10.26
C PRO A 63 11.47 9.41 10.69
N ALA A 64 12.59 9.66 11.32
CA ALA A 64 13.46 8.61 11.85
C ALA A 64 12.78 7.79 12.95
N ASP A 65 11.80 8.36 13.62
CA ASP A 65 11.03 7.78 14.74
C ASP A 65 9.82 6.94 14.32
N LEU A 66 9.71 6.57 13.04
CA LEU A 66 8.64 5.66 12.60
C LEU A 66 8.68 4.33 13.35
N GLN A 67 7.52 3.88 13.76
CA GLN A 67 7.32 2.64 14.50
C GLN A 67 6.15 1.83 13.95
N ALA A 68 6.09 0.57 14.35
CA ALA A 68 4.96 -0.30 14.00
C ALA A 68 3.64 0.30 14.53
N GLY A 69 2.63 0.32 13.68
CA GLY A 69 1.33 0.95 13.97
C GLY A 69 1.20 2.38 13.42
N ASP A 70 2.28 3.01 12.96
CA ASP A 70 2.16 4.28 12.25
C ASP A 70 1.45 4.10 10.91
N ILE A 71 0.66 5.10 10.53
CA ILE A 71 -0.12 5.10 9.29
C ILE A 71 0.56 6.01 8.28
N LEU A 72 0.88 5.45 7.12
CA LEU A 72 1.40 6.19 5.98
C LEU A 72 0.30 6.40 4.94
N ALA A 73 0.18 7.60 4.43
CA ALA A 73 -0.75 7.95 3.35
C ALA A 73 0.00 8.22 2.05
N VAL A 74 -0.41 7.55 1.00
CA VAL A 74 0.09 7.76 -0.38
C VAL A 74 -1.02 8.43 -1.18
N PRO A 75 -0.90 9.71 -1.53
CA PRO A 75 -1.93 10.44 -2.24
C PRO A 75 -2.03 10.04 -3.73
N ALA A 76 -3.08 10.51 -4.40
CA ALA A 76 -3.31 10.34 -5.84
C ALA A 76 -3.40 8.88 -6.32
N THR A 77 -3.88 7.97 -5.45
CA THR A 77 -4.06 6.55 -5.75
C THR A 77 -5.51 6.19 -6.11
N GLY A 78 -6.40 7.17 -6.27
CA GLY A 78 -7.82 6.92 -6.58
C GLY A 78 -8.07 6.50 -8.03
N ALA A 79 -7.33 7.07 -8.98
CA ALA A 79 -7.45 6.73 -10.39
C ALA A 79 -6.60 5.50 -10.73
N TYR A 80 -7.20 4.54 -11.42
CA TYR A 80 -6.58 3.31 -11.95
C TYR A 80 -6.12 2.29 -10.90
N CYS A 81 -5.68 2.68 -9.72
CA CYS A 81 -5.04 1.77 -8.77
C CYS A 81 -5.94 0.61 -8.36
N TYR A 82 -7.22 0.87 -8.08
CA TYR A 82 -8.14 -0.20 -7.72
C TYR A 82 -8.37 -1.21 -8.86
N VAL A 83 -8.55 -0.74 -10.09
CA VAL A 83 -8.81 -1.63 -11.24
C VAL A 83 -7.54 -2.34 -11.73
N LEU A 84 -6.37 -1.76 -11.52
CA LEU A 84 -5.08 -2.43 -11.75
C LEU A 84 -4.66 -3.35 -10.59
N GLY A 85 -5.40 -3.31 -9.49
CA GLY A 85 -5.15 -4.16 -8.33
C GLY A 85 -5.27 -5.65 -8.66
N SER A 86 -4.57 -6.47 -7.92
CA SER A 86 -4.52 -7.91 -8.13
C SER A 86 -4.54 -8.68 -6.81
N ASN A 87 -4.65 -10.00 -6.92
CA ASN A 87 -4.48 -10.92 -5.82
C ASN A 87 -3.09 -11.60 -5.83
N TYR A 88 -2.08 -10.90 -6.34
CA TYR A 88 -0.73 -11.43 -6.36
C TYR A 88 -0.29 -11.96 -4.99
N ASN A 89 0.37 -13.10 -4.98
CA ASN A 89 0.67 -13.92 -3.79
C ASN A 89 -0.58 -14.32 -2.96
N PHE A 90 -1.76 -14.41 -3.57
CA PHE A 90 -3.02 -14.71 -2.89
C PHE A 90 -3.38 -13.74 -1.75
N LEU A 91 -2.94 -12.50 -1.87
CA LEU A 91 -3.31 -11.47 -0.91
C LEU A 91 -4.67 -10.86 -1.26
N THR A 92 -5.51 -10.70 -0.25
CA THR A 92 -6.84 -10.09 -0.39
C THR A 92 -6.73 -8.58 -0.62
N ARG A 93 -7.63 -8.03 -1.43
CA ARG A 93 -7.69 -6.60 -1.73
C ARG A 93 -8.26 -5.82 -0.54
N PRO A 94 -7.70 -4.63 -0.23
CA PRO A 94 -8.17 -3.79 0.86
C PRO A 94 -9.56 -3.21 0.56
N PRO A 95 -10.28 -2.71 1.59
CA PRO A 95 -11.53 -2.02 1.39
C PRO A 95 -11.32 -0.62 0.79
N VAL A 96 -12.37 -0.07 0.20
CA VAL A 96 -12.44 1.35 -0.18
C VAL A 96 -13.44 2.04 0.72
N ILE A 97 -13.00 3.10 1.40
CA ILE A 97 -13.78 3.84 2.39
C ILE A 97 -13.84 5.30 1.97
N ALA A 98 -15.05 5.85 1.91
CA ALA A 98 -15.25 7.28 1.74
C ALA A 98 -15.20 7.98 3.11
N THR A 99 -14.42 9.03 3.19
CA THR A 99 -14.32 9.89 4.38
C THR A 99 -14.62 11.32 3.99
N ALA A 100 -15.25 12.06 4.90
CA ALA A 100 -15.47 13.50 4.76
C ALA A 100 -15.42 14.14 6.14
N GLU A 101 -14.94 15.37 6.21
CA GLU A 101 -14.88 16.12 7.46
C GLU A 101 -16.28 16.27 8.09
N GLY A 102 -16.38 16.01 9.37
CA GLY A 102 -17.63 16.12 10.14
C GLY A 102 -18.70 15.06 9.81
N LYS A 103 -18.37 14.04 9.01
CA LYS A 103 -19.30 12.95 8.66
C LYS A 103 -18.73 11.58 9.03
N PRO A 104 -19.59 10.60 9.33
CA PRO A 104 -19.14 9.21 9.53
C PRO A 104 -18.54 8.65 8.24
N SER A 105 -17.49 7.86 8.38
CA SER A 105 -16.91 7.12 7.26
C SER A 105 -17.90 6.11 6.70
N ARG A 106 -17.89 5.92 5.38
CA ARG A 106 -18.77 5.00 4.67
C ARG A 106 -17.95 3.99 3.85
N MET A 107 -18.20 2.71 4.05
CA MET A 107 -17.61 1.67 3.22
C MET A 107 -18.23 1.70 1.82
N MET A 108 -17.41 1.91 0.80
CA MET A 108 -17.81 1.87 -0.61
C MET A 108 -17.61 0.47 -1.19
N ILE A 109 -16.46 -0.14 -0.91
CA ILE A 109 -16.13 -1.51 -1.30
C ILE A 109 -15.61 -2.21 -0.04
N ARG A 110 -16.21 -3.35 0.30
CA ARG A 110 -15.74 -4.13 1.44
C ARG A 110 -14.37 -4.76 1.16
N ARG A 111 -13.64 -5.09 2.20
CA ARG A 111 -12.43 -5.91 2.09
C ARG A 111 -12.77 -7.25 1.43
N GLN A 112 -11.94 -7.67 0.50
CA GLN A 112 -12.03 -8.99 -0.09
C GLN A 112 -11.75 -10.06 0.97
N ARG A 113 -12.45 -11.18 0.88
CA ARG A 113 -12.23 -12.37 1.69
C ARG A 113 -11.57 -13.45 0.84
N GLU A 114 -11.04 -14.47 1.47
CA GLU A 114 -10.43 -15.61 0.77
C GLU A 114 -11.47 -16.33 -0.13
N GLU A 115 -12.72 -16.47 0.35
CA GLU A 115 -13.80 -17.06 -0.43
C GLU A 115 -14.11 -16.30 -1.73
N ASP A 116 -13.91 -14.98 -1.73
CA ASP A 116 -14.10 -14.17 -2.95
C ASP A 116 -13.06 -14.51 -4.04
N MET A 117 -11.85 -14.87 -3.63
CA MET A 117 -10.80 -15.29 -4.56
C MET A 117 -11.06 -16.69 -5.13
N LEU A 118 -11.68 -17.56 -4.34
CA LEU A 118 -12.01 -18.92 -4.72
C LEU A 118 -13.37 -19.04 -5.45
N ALA A 119 -14.11 -17.94 -5.56
CA ALA A 119 -15.47 -17.96 -6.10
C ALA A 119 -15.59 -18.47 -7.55
N LEU A 120 -14.51 -18.40 -8.32
CA LEU A 120 -14.44 -18.91 -9.70
C LEU A 120 -13.82 -20.29 -9.80
N ASP A 121 -13.36 -20.84 -8.69
CA ASP A 121 -12.80 -22.19 -8.65
C ASP A 121 -13.95 -23.20 -8.64
N MET A 122 -14.02 -24.04 -9.66
CA MET A 122 -15.04 -25.07 -9.82
C MET A 122 -14.66 -26.38 -9.11
N GLY A 123 -13.54 -26.39 -8.41
CA GLY A 123 -13.01 -27.60 -7.82
C GLY A 123 -12.45 -28.59 -8.86
N SER A 124 -11.90 -29.67 -8.40
CA SER A 124 -11.42 -30.78 -9.22
C SER A 124 -12.39 -31.97 -9.12
N GLU A 125 -13.59 -31.83 -9.64
CA GLU A 125 -14.38 -33.02 -9.95
C GLU A 125 -13.80 -33.63 -11.24
N ILE A 126 -12.91 -34.56 -11.05
CA ILE A 126 -12.40 -35.45 -12.10
C ILE A 126 -13.20 -36.76 -12.03
#